data_1a23cf6e1eca2fedc0c4f9acd996bf26
#
_entry.id   1a23cf6e1eca2fedc0c4f9acd996bf26
#
_cell.length_a   1.000
_cell.length_b   1.000
_cell.length_c   1.000
_cell.angle_alpha   90.00
_cell.angle_beta   90.00
_cell.angle_gamma   90.00
#
_symmetry.space_group_name_H-M   'P 1'
#
loop_
_entity.id
_entity.type
_entity.pdbx_description
1 polymer ?
#
loop_
_entity_poly.entity_id
_entity_poly.type
_entity_poly.pdbx_seq_one_letter_code
_entity_poly.pdbx_strand_id
1 'polypeptide(L)'
;IWTLNRPYDDKCSKNLDWYSVNKNRHNSYENRPYVDYYQWLSPFSEGARDYIKGNISKIASVDGLSSVHLDYVRYCDVFLPKNLQKYYSINQTHEFPEYDFGYHINGRKSFKDMYGVDPINIDDAGLSNEWKQFRCDAVSSLVKELKAIAKNKNKKISAAVFPYPEMSKEMVLQDWSSWDLDIVCPMNYHHFYDGDVDWISDSVSKGVKYKKSDGMYLSGLFLGALSPLKLKEAINLCLKSEANGVCLFNDECLTEEHIKVIKSFRL
;
A
#
# COMPACT_ATOMS: atom_id res chain seq x y z
N ILE A 1 -0.62 -4.95 10.56
CA ILE A 1 -1.01 -6.24 9.95
C ILE A 1 -0.81 -6.17 8.43
N TRP A 2 -0.25 -7.19 7.83
CA TRP A 2 -0.29 -7.38 6.39
C TRP A 2 -1.72 -7.67 5.97
N THR A 3 -2.29 -6.84 5.12
CA THR A 3 -3.73 -6.88 4.83
C THR A 3 -4.04 -7.83 3.69
N LEU A 4 -3.61 -7.51 2.49
CA LEU A 4 -3.89 -8.31 1.28
C LEU A 4 -2.74 -9.26 0.90
N ASN A 5 -1.49 -8.97 1.25
CA ASN A 5 -0.40 -9.94 1.06
C ASN A 5 -0.39 -10.92 2.25
N ARG A 6 -0.59 -12.22 1.98
CA ARG A 6 -0.75 -13.27 2.99
C ARG A 6 0.12 -14.50 2.68
N PRO A 7 1.45 -14.33 2.69
CA PRO A 7 2.34 -15.48 2.54
C PRO A 7 2.22 -16.40 3.75
N TYR A 8 2.36 -17.69 3.50
CA TYR A 8 2.43 -18.73 4.54
C TYR A 8 1.20 -18.80 5.48
N ASP A 9 0.04 -18.35 5.01
CA ASP A 9 -1.22 -18.39 5.78
C ASP A 9 -1.99 -19.68 5.45
N ASP A 10 -2.00 -20.63 6.39
CA ASP A 10 -2.62 -21.96 6.21
C ASP A 10 -4.11 -21.91 5.90
N LYS A 11 -4.82 -20.88 6.34
CA LYS A 11 -6.24 -20.72 6.03
C LYS A 11 -6.41 -20.19 4.61
N CYS A 12 -5.61 -19.24 4.21
CA CYS A 12 -5.65 -18.71 2.85
C CYS A 12 -5.25 -19.78 1.83
N SER A 13 -4.19 -20.55 2.09
CA SER A 13 -3.71 -21.60 1.17
C SER A 13 -4.74 -22.70 0.86
N LYS A 14 -5.73 -22.88 1.72
CA LYS A 14 -6.85 -23.82 1.52
C LYS A 14 -8.02 -23.24 0.73
N ASN A 15 -7.97 -21.94 0.39
CA ASN A 15 -9.02 -21.20 -0.29
C ASN A 15 -8.42 -20.45 -1.50
N LEU A 16 -8.06 -21.20 -2.54
CA LEU A 16 -7.36 -20.66 -3.70
C LEU A 16 -8.16 -19.61 -4.47
N ASP A 17 -9.48 -19.66 -4.36
CA ASP A 17 -10.42 -18.67 -4.89
C ASP A 17 -10.37 -17.30 -4.19
N TRP A 18 -9.62 -17.21 -3.08
CA TRP A 18 -9.40 -15.92 -2.40
C TRP A 18 -8.27 -15.10 -3.02
N TYR A 19 -7.39 -15.74 -3.79
CA TYR A 19 -6.20 -15.09 -4.31
C TYR A 19 -6.47 -14.22 -5.54
N SER A 20 -5.72 -13.15 -5.65
CA SER A 20 -5.71 -12.28 -6.82
C SER A 20 -5.24 -13.05 -8.05
N VAL A 21 -5.80 -12.70 -9.19
CA VAL A 21 -5.53 -13.31 -10.49
C VAL A 21 -4.97 -12.26 -11.42
N ASN A 22 -3.91 -12.57 -12.15
CA ASN A 22 -3.32 -11.66 -13.13
C ASN A 22 -4.09 -11.66 -14.47
N LYS A 23 -3.73 -10.76 -15.37
CA LYS A 23 -4.37 -10.66 -16.68
C LYS A 23 -4.23 -11.95 -17.52
N ASN A 24 -3.18 -12.76 -17.29
CA ASN A 24 -2.97 -14.06 -17.90
C ASN A 24 -3.76 -15.19 -17.22
N ARG A 25 -4.63 -14.88 -16.27
CA ARG A 25 -5.50 -15.81 -15.50
C ARG A 25 -4.74 -16.74 -14.53
N HIS A 26 -3.55 -16.37 -14.12
CA HIS A 26 -2.80 -17.10 -13.09
C HIS A 26 -3.07 -16.47 -11.71
N ASN A 27 -3.32 -17.29 -10.69
CA ASN A 27 -3.47 -16.79 -9.33
C ASN A 27 -2.11 -16.54 -8.66
N SER A 28 -2.05 -15.61 -7.71
CA SER A 28 -0.82 -15.21 -7.05
C SER A 28 -0.28 -16.20 -6.02
N TYR A 29 -1.02 -17.24 -5.68
CA TYR A 29 -0.55 -18.31 -4.81
C TYR A 29 0.38 -19.28 -5.56
N GLU A 30 -0.06 -19.73 -6.73
CA GLU A 30 0.69 -20.70 -7.56
C GLU A 30 1.72 -20.00 -8.45
N ASN A 31 1.40 -18.79 -8.92
CA ASN A 31 2.26 -18.02 -9.82
C ASN A 31 2.61 -16.70 -9.13
N ARG A 32 3.60 -16.76 -8.24
CA ARG A 32 4.07 -15.58 -7.51
C ARG A 32 4.65 -14.56 -8.48
N PRO A 33 4.45 -13.27 -8.23
CA PRO A 33 5.20 -12.26 -8.95
C PRO A 33 6.69 -12.30 -8.55
N TYR A 34 7.45 -11.28 -8.89
CA TYR A 34 8.91 -11.19 -8.70
C TYR A 34 9.40 -11.26 -7.24
N VAL A 35 8.54 -11.25 -6.23
CA VAL A 35 8.90 -11.38 -4.80
C VAL A 35 8.40 -12.72 -4.27
N ASP A 36 9.28 -13.54 -3.71
CA ASP A 36 8.98 -14.92 -3.29
C ASP A 36 7.87 -15.03 -2.24
N TYR A 37 7.71 -14.02 -1.38
CA TYR A 37 6.67 -13.99 -0.36
C TYR A 37 5.39 -13.26 -0.82
N TYR A 38 5.25 -12.89 -2.09
CA TYR A 38 4.03 -12.26 -2.60
C TYR A 38 2.95 -13.30 -2.90
N GLN A 39 1.94 -13.33 -2.04
CA GLN A 39 0.73 -14.14 -2.18
C GLN A 39 -0.49 -13.27 -1.87
N TRP A 40 -1.00 -12.61 -2.89
CA TRP A 40 -1.97 -11.53 -2.76
C TRP A 40 -3.41 -12.04 -2.78
N LEU A 41 -4.17 -11.72 -1.72
CA LEU A 41 -5.61 -11.92 -1.71
C LEU A 41 -6.30 -10.85 -2.56
N SER A 42 -7.46 -11.22 -3.11
CA SER A 42 -8.26 -10.32 -3.92
C SER A 42 -9.26 -9.52 -3.06
N PRO A 43 -9.31 -8.19 -3.21
CA PRO A 43 -10.37 -7.39 -2.58
C PRO A 43 -11.76 -7.65 -3.17
N PHE A 44 -11.87 -8.40 -4.26
CA PHE A 44 -13.12 -8.87 -4.85
C PHE A 44 -13.59 -10.22 -4.31
N SER A 45 -12.79 -10.93 -3.52
CA SER A 45 -13.20 -12.18 -2.87
C SER A 45 -13.88 -11.88 -1.54
N GLU A 46 -15.15 -12.25 -1.41
CA GLU A 46 -15.91 -12.09 -0.16
C GLU A 46 -15.27 -12.88 0.98
N GLY A 47 -14.84 -14.13 0.72
CA GLY A 47 -14.17 -14.96 1.71
C GLY A 47 -12.86 -14.35 2.21
N ALA A 48 -12.05 -13.74 1.31
CA ALA A 48 -10.85 -13.03 1.69
C ALA A 48 -11.16 -11.78 2.55
N ARG A 49 -12.17 -11.00 2.15
CA ARG A 49 -12.60 -9.81 2.93
C ARG A 49 -13.09 -10.22 4.32
N ASP A 50 -13.91 -11.25 4.44
CA ASP A 50 -14.43 -11.72 5.72
C ASP A 50 -13.30 -12.23 6.64
N TYR A 51 -12.34 -12.93 6.07
CA TYR A 51 -11.15 -13.37 6.80
C TYR A 51 -10.33 -12.17 7.33
N ILE A 52 -10.06 -11.18 6.49
CA ILE A 52 -9.33 -9.96 6.87
C ILE A 52 -10.11 -9.21 7.95
N LYS A 53 -11.41 -8.99 7.78
CA LYS A 53 -12.28 -8.34 8.76
C LYS A 53 -12.26 -9.04 10.12
N GLY A 54 -12.31 -10.38 10.12
CA GLY A 54 -12.20 -11.19 11.33
C GLY A 54 -10.87 -10.98 12.05
N ASN A 55 -9.76 -10.91 11.32
CA ASN A 55 -8.43 -10.64 11.89
C ASN A 55 -8.33 -9.21 12.47
N ILE A 56 -8.83 -8.21 11.74
CA ILE A 56 -8.87 -6.82 12.25
C ILE A 56 -9.73 -6.71 13.51
N SER A 57 -10.87 -7.39 13.56
CA SER A 57 -11.73 -7.41 14.75
C SER A 57 -11.03 -8.00 15.97
N LYS A 58 -10.25 -9.09 15.79
CA LYS A 58 -9.46 -9.70 16.87
C LYS A 58 -8.37 -8.75 17.36
N ILE A 59 -7.60 -8.15 16.44
CA ILE A 59 -6.52 -7.20 16.78
C ILE A 59 -7.10 -5.98 17.49
N ALA A 60 -8.16 -5.39 16.95
CA ALA A 60 -8.78 -4.21 17.54
C ALA A 60 -9.39 -4.48 18.93
N SER A 61 -9.60 -5.74 19.32
CA SER A 61 -10.09 -6.12 20.65
C SER A 61 -8.97 -6.27 21.69
N VAL A 62 -7.70 -6.12 21.31
CA VAL A 62 -6.56 -6.19 22.23
C VAL A 62 -6.53 -4.95 23.11
N ASP A 63 -6.47 -5.16 24.45
CA ASP A 63 -6.38 -4.09 25.42
C ASP A 63 -5.03 -3.36 25.32
N GLY A 64 -5.03 -2.06 25.60
CA GLY A 64 -3.83 -1.21 25.50
C GLY A 64 -3.43 -0.82 24.08
N LEU A 65 -4.03 -1.40 23.04
CA LEU A 65 -3.77 -1.00 21.67
C LEU A 65 -4.47 0.32 21.35
N SER A 66 -3.75 1.29 20.77
CA SER A 66 -4.31 2.58 20.39
C SER A 66 -4.82 2.63 18.96
N SER A 67 -4.19 1.90 18.05
CA SER A 67 -4.52 1.90 16.63
C SER A 67 -4.22 0.55 15.97
N VAL A 68 -4.89 0.31 14.84
CA VAL A 68 -4.58 -0.80 13.93
C VAL A 68 -3.87 -0.23 12.71
N HIS A 69 -2.69 -0.76 12.38
CA HIS A 69 -1.93 -0.34 11.20
C HIS A 69 -2.09 -1.34 10.06
N LEU A 70 -2.53 -0.86 8.91
CA LEU A 70 -2.70 -1.65 7.69
C LEU A 70 -1.44 -1.53 6.83
N ASP A 71 -0.78 -2.65 6.60
CA ASP A 71 0.29 -2.77 5.62
C ASP A 71 -0.17 -3.64 4.46
N TYR A 72 0.44 -3.52 3.28
CA TYR A 72 0.03 -4.24 2.07
C TYR A 72 -1.47 -4.14 1.75
N VAL A 73 -2.10 -2.99 2.04
CA VAL A 73 -3.50 -2.71 1.72
C VAL A 73 -3.58 -2.08 0.32
N ARG A 74 -3.22 -2.87 -0.69
CA ARG A 74 -3.04 -2.49 -2.09
C ARG A 74 -3.01 -3.73 -2.98
N TYR A 75 -2.98 -3.54 -4.28
CA TYR A 75 -2.61 -4.63 -5.18
C TYR A 75 -1.10 -4.88 -5.20
N CYS A 76 -0.69 -5.98 -5.81
CA CYS A 76 0.68 -6.21 -6.22
C CYS A 76 1.15 -5.06 -7.12
N ASP A 77 2.45 -4.81 -7.16
CA ASP A 77 2.99 -3.74 -7.99
C ASP A 77 2.73 -4.04 -9.48
N VAL A 78 1.83 -3.28 -10.07
CA VAL A 78 1.49 -3.36 -11.50
C VAL A 78 2.63 -2.75 -12.31
N PHE A 79 3.26 -1.72 -11.75
CA PHE A 79 4.45 -1.08 -12.29
C PHE A 79 5.48 -0.86 -11.16
N LEU A 80 6.67 -1.42 -11.32
CA LEU A 80 7.71 -1.34 -10.29
C LEU A 80 8.47 0.00 -10.34
N PRO A 81 8.87 0.53 -9.15
CA PRO A 81 9.86 1.59 -9.08
C PRO A 81 11.16 1.23 -9.82
N LYS A 82 11.80 2.22 -10.46
CA LYS A 82 12.97 2.01 -11.34
C LYS A 82 14.10 1.21 -10.70
N ASN A 83 14.43 1.48 -9.45
CA ASN A 83 15.52 0.78 -8.78
C ASN A 83 15.12 -0.66 -8.39
N LEU A 84 13.84 -0.90 -8.11
CA LEU A 84 13.36 -2.26 -7.90
C LEU A 84 13.32 -3.06 -9.20
N GLN A 85 13.02 -2.43 -10.34
CA GLN A 85 13.14 -3.09 -11.65
C GLN A 85 14.56 -3.61 -11.88
N LYS A 86 15.58 -2.79 -11.60
CA LYS A 86 16.99 -3.20 -11.70
C LYS A 86 17.31 -4.36 -10.75
N TYR A 87 16.83 -4.29 -9.51
CA TYR A 87 17.07 -5.31 -8.49
C TYR A 87 16.50 -6.68 -8.89
N TYR A 88 15.29 -6.70 -9.44
CA TYR A 88 14.61 -7.93 -9.89
C TYR A 88 14.92 -8.31 -11.35
N SER A 89 15.81 -7.59 -12.03
CA SER A 89 16.14 -7.81 -13.45
C SER A 89 14.91 -7.72 -14.37
N ILE A 90 13.98 -6.83 -14.05
CA ILE A 90 12.77 -6.54 -14.80
C ILE A 90 12.98 -5.22 -15.55
N ASN A 91 12.51 -5.14 -16.79
CA ASN A 91 12.52 -3.90 -17.58
C ASN A 91 11.11 -3.58 -18.07
N GLN A 92 10.31 -2.93 -17.20
CA GLN A 92 8.95 -2.53 -17.52
C GLN A 92 8.93 -1.20 -18.28
N THR A 93 8.35 -1.23 -19.47
CA THR A 93 8.01 -0.03 -20.26
C THR A 93 6.51 0.30 -20.18
N HIS A 94 5.72 -0.65 -19.71
CA HIS A 94 4.26 -0.58 -19.52
C HIS A 94 3.84 -1.61 -18.46
N GLU A 95 2.54 -1.68 -18.16
CA GLU A 95 1.98 -2.69 -17.27
C GLU A 95 2.05 -4.08 -17.93
N PHE A 96 2.81 -5.00 -17.32
CA PHE A 96 2.94 -6.35 -17.84
C PHE A 96 1.78 -7.23 -17.36
N PRO A 97 1.11 -7.99 -18.26
CA PRO A 97 -0.03 -8.84 -17.92
C PRO A 97 0.23 -9.83 -16.78
N GLU A 98 1.45 -10.35 -16.67
CA GLU A 98 1.88 -11.31 -15.65
C GLU A 98 2.02 -10.69 -14.25
N TYR A 99 2.17 -9.36 -14.14
CA TYR A 99 2.28 -8.64 -12.86
C TYR A 99 1.00 -7.89 -12.48
N ASP A 100 0.04 -7.76 -13.38
CA ASP A 100 -1.24 -7.10 -13.11
C ASP A 100 -2.26 -8.07 -12.48
N PHE A 101 -2.19 -8.26 -11.17
CA PHE A 101 -3.01 -9.18 -10.38
C PHE A 101 -4.40 -8.64 -10.00
N GLY A 102 -5.01 -7.83 -10.81
CA GLY A 102 -6.33 -7.23 -10.56
C GLY A 102 -7.53 -7.97 -11.15
N TYR A 103 -7.38 -9.13 -11.82
CA TYR A 103 -8.40 -9.75 -12.68
C TYR A 103 -9.16 -10.93 -12.04
N HIS A 104 -9.44 -10.88 -10.75
CA HIS A 104 -10.28 -11.86 -10.07
C HIS A 104 -11.67 -11.97 -10.71
N ILE A 105 -12.21 -13.20 -10.79
CA ILE A 105 -13.45 -13.47 -11.52
C ILE A 105 -14.63 -12.62 -11.07
N ASN A 106 -14.79 -12.39 -9.77
CA ASN A 106 -15.90 -11.57 -9.23
C ASN A 106 -15.77 -10.10 -9.68
N GLY A 107 -14.54 -9.54 -9.65
CA GLY A 107 -14.30 -8.17 -10.12
C GLY A 107 -14.58 -8.03 -11.61
N ARG A 108 -14.11 -8.98 -12.41
CA ARG A 108 -14.38 -9.01 -13.86
C ARG A 108 -15.88 -9.09 -14.16
N LYS A 109 -16.60 -9.97 -13.45
CA LYS A 109 -18.05 -10.12 -13.61
C LYS A 109 -18.77 -8.83 -13.25
N SER A 110 -18.50 -8.24 -12.10
CA SER A 110 -19.13 -7.00 -11.66
C SER A 110 -18.83 -5.83 -12.62
N PHE A 111 -17.61 -5.73 -13.13
CA PHE A 111 -17.28 -4.71 -14.13
C PHE A 111 -18.01 -4.94 -15.44
N LYS A 112 -18.07 -6.20 -15.92
CA LYS A 112 -18.83 -6.55 -17.14
C LYS A 112 -20.31 -6.25 -17.00
N ASP A 113 -20.91 -6.52 -15.85
CA ASP A 113 -22.32 -6.23 -15.58
C ASP A 113 -22.60 -4.71 -15.62
N MET A 114 -21.63 -3.89 -15.22
CA MET A 114 -21.73 -2.43 -15.18
C MET A 114 -21.42 -1.75 -16.53
N TYR A 115 -20.37 -2.21 -17.21
CA TYR A 115 -19.81 -1.55 -18.41
C TYR A 115 -20.00 -2.34 -19.70
N GLY A 116 -20.59 -3.54 -19.66
CA GLY A 116 -20.89 -4.38 -20.82
C GLY A 116 -19.71 -5.17 -21.39
N VAL A 117 -18.47 -4.95 -20.90
CA VAL A 117 -17.26 -5.58 -21.42
C VAL A 117 -16.45 -6.26 -20.31
N ASP A 118 -15.91 -7.46 -20.60
CA ASP A 118 -14.96 -8.11 -19.69
C ASP A 118 -13.63 -7.35 -19.74
N PRO A 119 -13.08 -6.91 -18.59
CA PRO A 119 -11.86 -6.10 -18.57
C PRO A 119 -10.62 -6.77 -19.18
N ILE A 120 -10.60 -8.08 -19.32
CA ILE A 120 -9.52 -8.78 -20.06
C ILE A 120 -9.50 -8.36 -21.56
N ASN A 121 -10.65 -7.99 -22.11
CA ASN A 121 -10.84 -7.66 -23.53
C ASN A 121 -10.96 -6.16 -23.76
N ILE A 122 -10.51 -5.33 -22.83
CA ILE A 122 -10.54 -3.86 -23.01
C ILE A 122 -9.40 -3.44 -23.92
N ASP A 123 -9.76 -2.80 -25.04
CA ASP A 123 -8.84 -2.13 -25.97
C ASP A 123 -9.01 -0.59 -25.93
N ASP A 124 -10.10 -0.11 -25.34
CA ASP A 124 -10.41 1.32 -25.22
C ASP A 124 -9.71 1.94 -23.99
N ALA A 125 -9.02 3.08 -24.21
CA ALA A 125 -8.26 3.74 -23.14
C ALA A 125 -9.17 4.33 -22.04
N GLY A 126 -10.38 4.78 -22.37
CA GLY A 126 -11.34 5.28 -21.38
C GLY A 126 -11.80 4.17 -20.46
N LEU A 127 -12.22 3.03 -21.01
CA LEU A 127 -12.62 1.86 -20.23
C LEU A 127 -11.44 1.27 -19.42
N SER A 128 -10.20 1.37 -19.90
CA SER A 128 -9.02 1.00 -19.14
C SER A 128 -8.86 1.85 -17.87
N ASN A 129 -9.12 3.15 -17.95
CA ASN A 129 -9.10 4.04 -16.79
C ASN A 129 -10.25 3.72 -15.81
N GLU A 130 -11.45 3.44 -16.32
CA GLU A 130 -12.59 2.98 -15.51
C GLU A 130 -12.26 1.67 -14.78
N TRP A 131 -11.62 0.72 -15.47
CA TRP A 131 -11.16 -0.52 -14.82
C TRP A 131 -10.11 -0.26 -13.74
N LYS A 132 -9.16 0.65 -13.94
CA LYS A 132 -8.20 1.05 -12.91
C LYS A 132 -8.91 1.63 -11.70
N GLN A 133 -9.83 2.58 -11.90
CA GLN A 133 -10.60 3.19 -10.81
C GLN A 133 -11.45 2.15 -10.08
N PHE A 134 -12.15 1.26 -10.81
CA PHE A 134 -12.95 0.19 -10.23
C PHE A 134 -12.14 -0.72 -9.29
N ARG A 135 -10.89 -1.00 -9.63
CA ARG A 135 -9.97 -1.75 -8.76
C ARG A 135 -9.54 -0.94 -7.54
N CYS A 136 -9.23 0.34 -7.71
CA CYS A 136 -8.95 1.24 -6.60
C CYS A 136 -10.12 1.30 -5.60
N ASP A 137 -11.36 1.38 -6.12
CA ASP A 137 -12.57 1.44 -5.32
C ASP A 137 -12.81 0.15 -4.52
N ALA A 138 -12.42 -1.00 -5.05
CA ALA A 138 -12.49 -2.27 -4.33
C ALA A 138 -11.59 -2.27 -3.08
N VAL A 139 -10.37 -1.75 -3.17
CA VAL A 139 -9.48 -1.58 -2.01
C VAL A 139 -10.03 -0.53 -1.05
N SER A 140 -10.48 0.61 -1.57
CA SER A 140 -11.05 1.70 -0.76
C SER A 140 -12.28 1.24 0.03
N SER A 141 -13.14 0.43 -0.57
CA SER A 141 -14.30 -0.15 0.11
C SER A 141 -13.89 -1.10 1.24
N LEU A 142 -12.85 -1.91 1.05
CA LEU A 142 -12.30 -2.76 2.10
C LEU A 142 -11.76 -1.90 3.25
N VAL A 143 -10.96 -0.87 2.98
CA VAL A 143 -10.42 0.03 4.01
C VAL A 143 -11.55 0.67 4.82
N LYS A 144 -12.64 1.09 4.16
CA LYS A 144 -13.83 1.64 4.84
C LYS A 144 -14.46 0.64 5.82
N GLU A 145 -14.57 -0.64 5.43
CA GLU A 145 -15.08 -1.69 6.32
C GLU A 145 -14.14 -1.93 7.51
N LEU A 146 -12.81 -2.00 7.26
CA LEU A 146 -11.81 -2.21 8.30
C LEU A 146 -11.78 -1.05 9.30
N LYS A 147 -11.93 0.20 8.81
CA LYS A 147 -12.06 1.37 9.66
C LYS A 147 -13.29 1.30 10.56
N ALA A 148 -14.44 0.91 10.01
CA ALA A 148 -15.67 0.76 10.80
C ALA A 148 -15.49 -0.24 11.96
N ILE A 149 -14.80 -1.38 11.70
CA ILE A 149 -14.48 -2.37 12.73
C ILE A 149 -13.55 -1.79 13.81
N ALA A 150 -12.48 -1.10 13.42
CA ALA A 150 -11.55 -0.47 14.37
C ALA A 150 -12.28 0.59 15.22
N LYS A 151 -13.07 1.46 14.58
CA LYS A 151 -13.85 2.50 15.26
C LYS A 151 -14.84 1.92 16.27
N ASN A 152 -15.52 0.81 15.95
CA ASN A 152 -16.45 0.14 16.86
C ASN A 152 -15.75 -0.44 18.11
N LYS A 153 -14.43 -0.55 18.09
CA LYS A 153 -13.56 -0.97 19.20
C LYS A 153 -12.76 0.20 19.80
N ASN A 154 -13.15 1.46 19.48
CA ASN A 154 -12.47 2.67 19.92
C ASN A 154 -10.96 2.70 19.55
N LYS A 155 -10.60 2.11 18.40
CA LYS A 155 -9.23 2.14 17.88
C LYS A 155 -9.15 3.06 16.66
N LYS A 156 -8.02 3.77 16.57
CA LYS A 156 -7.65 4.50 15.35
C LYS A 156 -7.22 3.51 14.26
N ILE A 157 -7.23 3.98 13.01
CA ILE A 157 -6.70 3.21 11.88
C ILE A 157 -5.62 4.01 11.16
N SER A 158 -4.55 3.34 10.82
CA SER A 158 -3.45 3.88 10.02
C SER A 158 -3.11 2.95 8.87
N ALA A 159 -2.43 3.44 7.85
CA ALA A 159 -1.97 2.60 6.75
C ALA A 159 -0.60 3.04 6.22
N ALA A 160 0.24 2.04 5.87
CA ALA A 160 1.37 2.24 4.99
C ALA A 160 0.84 2.37 3.55
N VAL A 161 1.22 3.45 2.90
CA VAL A 161 0.77 3.76 1.54
C VAL A 161 1.94 4.17 0.65
N PHE A 162 1.75 4.12 -0.66
CA PHE A 162 2.74 4.64 -1.60
C PHE A 162 2.86 6.18 -1.48
N PRO A 163 3.96 6.79 -1.92
CA PRO A 163 4.37 8.14 -1.53
C PRO A 163 3.31 9.23 -1.68
N TYR A 164 2.64 9.30 -2.82
CA TYR A 164 1.56 10.25 -3.07
C TYR A 164 0.51 9.64 -4.00
N PRO A 165 -0.75 10.13 -3.99
CA PRO A 165 -1.88 9.43 -4.61
C PRO A 165 -1.72 9.11 -6.09
N GLU A 166 -1.15 10.01 -6.87
CA GLU A 166 -0.99 9.81 -8.32
C GLU A 166 -0.07 8.61 -8.58
N MET A 167 1.10 8.56 -7.93
CA MET A 167 2.03 7.43 -8.01
C MET A 167 1.42 6.14 -7.45
N SER A 168 0.72 6.26 -6.35
CA SER A 168 0.08 5.14 -5.67
C SER A 168 -0.99 4.45 -6.53
N LYS A 169 -1.81 5.23 -7.22
CA LYS A 169 -2.80 4.72 -8.18
C LYS A 169 -2.15 4.02 -9.37
N GLU A 170 -1.11 4.64 -9.93
CA GLU A 170 -0.42 4.13 -11.10
C GLU A 170 0.31 2.81 -10.81
N MET A 171 1.06 2.76 -9.71
CA MET A 171 1.97 1.65 -9.43
C MET A 171 1.30 0.47 -8.75
N VAL A 172 0.31 0.71 -7.86
CA VAL A 172 -0.26 -0.33 -6.99
C VAL A 172 -1.78 -0.26 -6.82
N LEU A 173 -2.46 0.53 -7.64
CA LEU A 173 -3.91 0.69 -7.61
C LEU A 173 -4.44 1.02 -6.20
N GLN A 174 -3.75 1.94 -5.51
CA GLN A 174 -4.04 2.34 -4.15
C GLN A 174 -4.45 3.81 -4.10
N ASP A 175 -5.76 4.10 -4.09
CA ASP A 175 -6.30 5.46 -4.01
C ASP A 175 -6.50 5.92 -2.57
N TRP A 176 -5.39 6.06 -1.84
CA TRP A 176 -5.45 6.47 -0.44
C TRP A 176 -5.91 7.93 -0.22
N SER A 177 -5.96 8.75 -1.28
CA SER A 177 -6.53 10.10 -1.21
C SER A 177 -8.01 10.10 -0.86
N SER A 178 -8.71 9.02 -1.17
CA SER A 178 -10.14 8.82 -0.85
C SER A 178 -10.38 8.19 0.54
N TRP A 179 -9.31 7.82 1.26
CA TRP A 179 -9.44 7.09 2.53
C TRP A 179 -9.53 8.03 3.73
N ASP A 180 -10.51 7.81 4.57
CA ASP A 180 -10.68 8.53 5.83
C ASP A 180 -9.82 7.90 6.94
N LEU A 181 -8.48 7.96 6.80
CA LEU A 181 -7.53 7.44 7.78
C LEU A 181 -7.27 8.43 8.91
N ASP A 182 -7.07 7.93 10.13
CA ASP A 182 -6.63 8.75 11.26
C ASP A 182 -5.14 9.09 11.15
N ILE A 183 -4.35 8.17 10.59
CA ILE A 183 -2.91 8.37 10.34
C ILE A 183 -2.57 7.76 8.98
N VAL A 184 -1.96 8.54 8.11
CA VAL A 184 -1.39 8.06 6.86
C VAL A 184 0.13 8.02 6.96
N CYS A 185 0.75 6.88 6.57
CA CYS A 185 2.18 6.66 6.62
C CYS A 185 2.72 6.39 5.21
N PRO A 186 2.93 7.41 4.37
CA PRO A 186 3.46 7.21 3.03
C PRO A 186 4.92 6.77 3.07
N MET A 187 5.25 5.72 2.32
CA MET A 187 6.58 5.14 2.19
C MET A 187 7.46 6.00 1.26
N ASN A 188 7.91 7.16 1.77
CA ASN A 188 8.78 8.09 1.04
C ASN A 188 10.23 7.57 0.98
N TYR A 189 10.40 6.31 0.53
CA TYR A 189 11.68 5.61 0.44
C TYR A 189 12.40 6.00 -0.85
N HIS A 190 12.96 7.22 -0.85
CA HIS A 190 13.53 7.91 -2.01
C HIS A 190 14.40 7.02 -2.92
N HIS A 191 15.22 6.14 -2.33
CA HIS A 191 16.13 5.29 -3.09
C HIS A 191 15.42 4.24 -3.96
N PHE A 192 14.17 3.86 -3.67
CA PHE A 192 13.38 2.96 -4.54
C PHE A 192 12.98 3.65 -5.84
N TYR A 193 12.84 4.97 -5.80
CA TYR A 193 12.35 5.79 -6.92
C TYR A 193 13.47 6.52 -7.67
N ASP A 194 14.73 6.14 -7.43
CA ASP A 194 15.91 6.78 -8.01
C ASP A 194 16.03 8.27 -7.64
N GLY A 195 15.51 8.62 -6.46
CA GLY A 195 15.54 9.96 -5.90
C GLY A 195 16.69 10.17 -4.90
N ASP A 196 17.00 11.41 -4.65
CA ASP A 196 17.84 11.85 -3.52
C ASP A 196 17.00 12.24 -2.30
N VAL A 197 17.63 12.80 -1.28
CA VAL A 197 16.92 13.19 -0.05
C VAL A 197 15.94 14.35 -0.30
N ASP A 198 16.20 15.23 -1.26
CA ASP A 198 15.30 16.33 -1.63
C ASP A 198 13.98 15.82 -2.23
N TRP A 199 14.02 14.69 -2.94
CA TRP A 199 12.82 14.02 -3.45
C TRP A 199 11.79 13.74 -2.34
N ILE A 200 12.24 13.51 -1.09
CA ILE A 200 11.35 13.30 0.07
C ILE A 200 10.47 14.53 0.29
N SER A 201 11.04 15.73 0.21
CA SER A 201 10.32 17.01 0.35
C SER A 201 9.22 17.15 -0.70
N ASP A 202 9.57 16.88 -1.96
CA ASP A 202 8.62 16.92 -3.09
C ASP A 202 7.48 15.91 -2.90
N SER A 203 7.81 14.70 -2.47
CA SER A 203 6.84 13.65 -2.22
C SER A 203 5.89 14.01 -1.08
N VAL A 204 6.41 14.50 0.05
CA VAL A 204 5.59 14.97 1.18
C VAL A 204 4.67 16.10 0.75
N SER A 205 5.18 17.12 0.04
CA SER A 205 4.39 18.26 -0.44
C SER A 205 3.24 17.84 -1.38
N LYS A 206 3.43 16.79 -2.18
CA LYS A 206 2.38 16.22 -3.03
C LYS A 206 1.33 15.45 -2.23
N GLY A 207 1.74 14.76 -1.16
CA GLY A 207 0.88 13.85 -0.40
C GLY A 207 0.15 14.49 0.78
N VAL A 208 0.79 15.42 1.50
CA VAL A 208 0.29 15.95 2.78
C VAL A 208 -1.09 16.61 2.69
N LYS A 209 -1.41 17.21 1.56
CA LYS A 209 -2.71 17.87 1.28
C LYS A 209 -3.90 16.90 1.27
N TYR A 210 -3.65 15.60 1.12
CA TYR A 210 -4.69 14.57 1.10
C TYR A 210 -4.96 13.93 2.47
N LYS A 211 -4.18 14.28 3.50
CA LYS A 211 -4.51 13.82 4.84
C LYS A 211 -5.84 14.42 5.29
N LYS A 212 -6.58 13.69 6.10
CA LYS A 212 -7.77 14.21 6.78
C LYS A 212 -7.43 15.43 7.63
N SER A 213 -8.36 16.39 7.79
CA SER A 213 -8.12 17.64 8.50
C SER A 213 -7.64 17.44 9.95
N ASP A 214 -8.19 16.44 10.66
CA ASP A 214 -7.81 16.04 12.01
C ASP A 214 -6.89 14.80 12.04
N GLY A 215 -6.44 14.33 10.87
CA GLY A 215 -5.54 13.21 10.71
C GLY A 215 -4.07 13.60 10.76
N MET A 216 -3.19 12.60 10.92
CA MET A 216 -1.75 12.77 10.91
C MET A 216 -1.14 12.23 9.62
N TYR A 217 -0.13 12.92 9.10
CA TYR A 217 0.74 12.47 8.02
C TYR A 217 2.13 12.20 8.60
N LEU A 218 2.51 10.93 8.68
CA LEU A 218 3.83 10.50 9.16
C LEU A 218 4.66 10.01 7.96
N SER A 219 5.63 10.81 7.52
CA SER A 219 6.48 10.44 6.38
C SER A 219 7.31 9.20 6.71
N GLY A 220 7.13 8.12 5.97
CA GLY A 220 7.96 6.92 6.07
C GLY A 220 9.36 7.17 5.50
N LEU A 221 10.39 6.87 6.28
CA LEU A 221 11.80 6.99 5.89
C LEU A 221 12.48 5.63 6.01
N PHE A 222 13.23 5.23 4.98
CA PHE A 222 13.98 3.96 4.98
C PHE A 222 15.39 4.17 5.52
N LEU A 223 15.63 3.68 6.75
CA LEU A 223 16.91 3.86 7.44
C LEU A 223 18.09 3.23 6.71
N GLY A 224 17.89 2.11 6.01
CA GLY A 224 18.96 1.43 5.27
C GLY A 224 19.59 2.26 4.15
N ALA A 225 18.93 3.35 3.73
CA ALA A 225 19.44 4.28 2.71
C ALA A 225 19.81 5.65 3.27
N LEU A 226 19.78 5.85 4.59
CA LEU A 226 20.02 7.14 5.23
C LEU A 226 21.14 7.03 6.27
N SER A 227 22.29 7.65 6.04
CA SER A 227 23.27 7.89 7.10
C SER A 227 22.67 8.79 8.18
N PRO A 228 23.25 8.86 9.41
CA PRO A 228 22.72 9.74 10.46
C PRO A 228 22.58 11.21 10.02
N LEU A 229 23.55 11.73 9.25
CA LEU A 229 23.47 13.09 8.72
C LEU A 229 22.31 13.26 7.72
N LYS A 230 22.15 12.29 6.82
CA LYS A 230 21.05 12.29 5.83
C LYS A 230 19.69 12.08 6.50
N LEU A 231 19.62 11.29 7.59
CA LEU A 231 18.41 11.16 8.37
C LEU A 231 17.99 12.50 8.99
N LYS A 232 18.95 13.26 9.55
CA LYS A 232 18.67 14.61 10.07
C LYS A 232 18.11 15.54 9.01
N GLU A 233 18.71 15.53 7.83
CA GLU A 233 18.27 16.31 6.67
C GLU A 233 16.84 15.89 6.24
N ALA A 234 16.58 14.58 6.07
CA ALA A 234 15.29 14.04 5.69
C ALA A 234 14.18 14.40 6.67
N ILE A 235 14.42 14.30 7.99
CA ILE A 235 13.45 14.70 9.02
C ILE A 235 13.12 16.20 8.89
N ASN A 236 14.15 17.05 8.75
CA ASN A 236 13.93 18.49 8.58
C ASN A 236 13.11 18.82 7.33
N LEU A 237 13.39 18.13 6.21
CA LEU A 237 12.64 18.29 4.96
C LEU A 237 11.18 17.87 5.14
N CYS A 238 10.91 16.73 5.78
CA CYS A 238 9.55 16.29 6.09
C CYS A 238 8.77 17.33 6.90
N LEU A 239 9.38 17.84 7.99
CA LEU A 239 8.73 18.82 8.87
C LEU A 239 8.51 20.16 8.16
N LYS A 240 9.44 20.63 7.34
CA LYS A 240 9.29 21.85 6.52
C LYS A 240 8.18 21.70 5.47
N SER A 241 7.95 20.47 4.98
CA SER A 241 6.86 20.15 4.04
C SER A 241 5.55 19.80 4.72
N GLU A 242 5.36 20.21 5.99
CA GLU A 242 4.12 20.09 6.76
C GLU A 242 3.73 18.65 7.17
N ALA A 243 4.65 17.69 7.15
CA ALA A 243 4.42 16.40 7.78
C ALA A 243 4.28 16.59 9.30
N ASN A 244 3.38 15.83 9.93
CA ASN A 244 3.20 15.83 11.39
C ASN A 244 4.34 15.13 12.13
N GLY A 245 5.14 14.36 11.42
CA GLY A 245 6.27 13.60 11.94
C GLY A 245 6.79 12.60 10.93
N VAL A 246 7.61 11.66 11.41
CA VAL A 246 8.19 10.61 10.58
C VAL A 246 7.95 9.22 11.16
N CYS A 247 7.91 8.21 10.30
CA CYS A 247 7.91 6.80 10.64
C CYS A 247 9.19 6.16 10.06
N LEU A 248 10.03 5.56 10.91
CA LEU A 248 11.30 4.99 10.48
C LEU A 248 11.14 3.48 10.18
N PHE A 249 11.62 3.04 9.04
CA PHE A 249 11.63 1.65 8.61
C PHE A 249 13.06 1.28 8.18
N ASN A 250 13.72 0.28 8.76
CA ASN A 250 13.32 -0.52 9.92
C ASN A 250 14.40 -0.40 11.04
N ASP A 251 14.12 -0.95 12.20
CA ASP A 251 15.00 -0.89 13.37
C ASP A 251 16.31 -1.68 13.21
N GLU A 252 16.36 -2.69 12.34
CA GLU A 252 17.59 -3.43 12.03
C GLU A 252 18.73 -2.54 11.52
N CYS A 253 18.39 -1.41 10.88
CA CYS A 253 19.35 -0.42 10.37
C CYS A 253 19.64 0.70 11.38
N LEU A 254 19.05 0.66 12.59
CA LEU A 254 19.16 1.74 13.56
C LEU A 254 20.49 1.65 14.32
N THR A 255 21.33 2.68 14.24
CA THR A 255 22.58 2.80 15.00
C THR A 255 22.45 3.79 16.16
N GLU A 256 23.44 3.81 17.06
CA GLU A 256 23.49 4.79 18.16
C GLU A 256 23.54 6.25 17.65
N GLU A 257 24.23 6.49 16.53
CA GLU A 257 24.30 7.80 15.90
C GLU A 257 22.92 8.22 15.34
N HIS A 258 22.15 7.32 14.75
CA HIS A 258 20.76 7.57 14.35
C HIS A 258 19.91 7.93 15.57
N ILE A 259 20.06 7.21 16.70
CA ILE A 259 19.32 7.51 17.95
C ILE A 259 19.69 8.90 18.48
N LYS A 260 20.96 9.31 18.42
CA LYS A 260 21.40 10.68 18.81
C LYS A 260 20.74 11.73 17.95
N VAL A 261 20.64 11.48 16.63
CA VAL A 261 19.94 12.38 15.70
C VAL A 261 18.46 12.49 16.07
N ILE A 262 17.77 11.36 16.24
CA ILE A 262 16.33 11.34 16.59
C ILE A 262 16.08 12.12 17.88
N LYS A 263 16.90 11.89 18.91
CA LYS A 263 16.80 12.59 20.21
C LYS A 263 17.09 14.10 20.11
N SER A 264 17.77 14.56 19.06
CA SER A 264 18.01 16.00 18.84
C SER A 264 16.77 16.76 18.35
N PHE A 265 15.77 16.06 17.84
CA PHE A 265 14.46 16.63 17.55
C PHE A 265 13.63 16.57 18.83
N ARG A 266 13.21 17.73 19.32
CA ARG A 266 12.20 17.82 20.39
C ARG A 266 10.84 17.59 19.72
N LEU A 267 10.37 16.35 19.74
CA LEU A 267 9.03 15.98 19.30
C LEU A 267 8.04 16.15 20.44
#